data_55463436f54af23274099f8bd6a12829
#
_entry.id   55463436f54af23274099f8bd6a12829
#
_cell.length_a   1.000
_cell.length_b   1.000
_cell.length_c   1.000
_cell.angle_alpha   90.00
_cell.angle_beta   90.00
_cell.angle_gamma   90.00
#
_symmetry.space_group_name_H-M   'P 1'
#
loop_
_entity.id
_entity.type
_entity.pdbx_description
1 polymer ?
#
loop_
_entity_poly.entity_id
_entity_poly.type
_entity_poly.pdbx_seq_one_letter_code
_entity_poly.pdbx_strand_id
1 'polypeptide(L)'
;MVCEEGKMDLHFLRLWDIYNPLLTDNQREVTDLYFNCDLSLAEIAEQKGCSRQSVSDTLSKARRQLEEYEEKLHICRLLAESSLAQSFLMTDISRWAQANLTEEQGAQIRSLLEHDYSEQVRRAIGERADRSI
;
A
#
# COMPACT_ATOMS: atom_id res chain seq x y z
N MET A 1 -12.37 18.42 15.13
CA MET A 1 -12.39 17.37 16.16
C MET A 1 -11.78 16.11 15.54
N VAL A 2 -10.53 15.85 15.79
CA VAL A 2 -9.88 14.62 15.33
C VAL A 2 -10.17 13.58 16.39
N CYS A 3 -11.12 12.70 16.13
CA CYS A 3 -11.38 11.55 16.98
C CYS A 3 -10.12 10.67 17.00
N GLU A 4 -9.76 10.13 18.15
CA GLU A 4 -8.67 9.14 18.30
C GLU A 4 -8.90 7.86 17.46
N GLU A 5 -10.08 7.70 16.87
CA GLU A 5 -10.41 6.67 15.88
C GLU A 5 -9.63 6.80 14.55
N GLY A 6 -8.91 7.91 14.33
CA GLY A 6 -8.18 8.17 13.08
C GLY A 6 -6.83 7.47 12.92
N LYS A 7 -6.26 6.91 13.98
CA LYS A 7 -4.94 6.26 13.93
C LYS A 7 -4.91 4.91 13.19
N MET A 8 -6.06 4.26 13.01
CA MET A 8 -6.20 2.98 12.32
C MET A 8 -7.01 3.09 11.03
N ASP A 9 -6.91 4.21 10.32
CA ASP A 9 -7.55 4.36 9.02
C ASP A 9 -6.74 3.59 7.94
N LEU A 10 -7.15 2.35 7.70
CA LEU A 10 -6.52 1.47 6.68
C LEU A 10 -6.58 2.06 5.28
N HIS A 11 -7.60 2.84 4.96
CA HIS A 11 -7.70 3.53 3.69
C HIS A 11 -6.58 4.56 3.54
N PHE A 12 -6.39 5.40 4.55
CA PHE A 12 -5.30 6.36 4.57
C PHE A 12 -3.92 5.70 4.46
N LEU A 13 -3.68 4.61 5.20
CA LEU A 13 -2.40 3.89 5.16
C LEU A 13 -2.11 3.34 3.75
N ARG A 14 -3.11 2.81 3.06
CA ARG A 14 -2.96 2.35 1.66
C ARG A 14 -2.60 3.49 0.71
N LEU A 15 -3.26 4.64 0.85
CA LEU A 15 -2.94 5.82 0.07
C LEU A 15 -1.53 6.31 0.37
N TRP A 16 -1.15 6.34 1.64
CA TRP A 16 0.18 6.75 2.08
C TRP A 16 1.27 5.83 1.55
N ASP A 17 1.08 4.51 1.61
CA ASP A 17 2.05 3.53 1.09
C ASP A 17 2.37 3.75 -0.40
N ILE A 18 1.37 4.15 -1.18
CA ILE A 18 1.51 4.34 -2.63
C ILE A 18 2.02 5.75 -2.97
N TYR A 19 1.44 6.78 -2.34
CA TYR A 19 1.62 8.16 -2.74
C TYR A 19 2.54 9.00 -1.83
N ASN A 20 3.10 8.45 -0.73
CA ASN A 20 4.00 9.21 0.13
C ASN A 20 5.19 9.85 -0.60
N PRO A 21 5.77 9.28 -1.68
CA PRO A 21 6.83 9.93 -2.44
C PRO A 21 6.43 11.27 -3.08
N LEU A 22 5.13 11.51 -3.25
CA LEU A 22 4.59 12.76 -3.81
C LEU A 22 4.31 13.84 -2.75
N LEU A 23 4.39 13.48 -1.48
CA LEU A 23 4.28 14.43 -0.37
C LEU A 23 5.58 15.22 -0.21
N THR A 24 5.50 16.42 0.38
CA THR A 24 6.70 17.14 0.81
C THR A 24 7.43 16.38 1.92
N ASP A 25 8.72 16.61 2.10
CA ASP A 25 9.52 15.94 3.12
C ASP A 25 8.93 16.14 4.52
N ASN A 26 8.48 17.35 4.84
CA ASN A 26 7.84 17.64 6.12
C ASN A 26 6.51 16.90 6.31
N GLN A 27 5.68 16.84 5.27
CA GLN A 27 4.41 16.08 5.32
C GLN A 27 4.66 14.59 5.49
N ARG A 28 5.64 14.03 4.78
CA ARG A 28 6.04 12.63 4.88
C ARG A 28 6.53 12.29 6.29
N GLU A 29 7.42 13.09 6.83
CA GLU A 29 7.95 12.91 8.17
C GLU A 29 6.85 13.00 9.25
N VAL A 30 6.02 14.03 9.20
CA VAL A 30 4.93 14.21 10.18
C VAL A 30 3.90 13.06 10.10
N THR A 31 3.54 12.62 8.90
CA THR A 31 2.63 11.48 8.72
C THR A 31 3.25 10.17 9.19
N ASP A 32 4.53 9.96 8.95
CA ASP A 32 5.26 8.78 9.43
C ASP A 32 5.33 8.72 10.96
N LEU A 33 5.69 9.82 11.59
CA LEU A 33 5.72 9.93 13.06
C LEU A 33 4.33 9.66 13.69
N TYR A 34 3.28 10.15 13.06
CA TYR A 34 1.92 9.99 13.57
C TYR A 34 1.34 8.59 13.38
N PHE A 35 1.46 8.01 12.16
CA PHE A 35 0.82 6.75 11.82
C PHE A 35 1.68 5.50 12.07
N ASN A 36 2.98 5.57 11.81
CA ASN A 36 3.88 4.44 11.95
C ASN A 36 4.59 4.41 13.32
N CYS A 37 4.96 5.58 13.84
CA CYS A 37 5.61 5.69 15.15
C CYS A 37 4.64 5.90 16.31
N ASP A 38 3.35 6.04 16.01
CA ASP A 38 2.26 6.19 17.00
C ASP A 38 2.44 7.39 17.97
N LEU A 39 3.10 8.45 17.52
CA LEU A 39 3.30 9.65 18.32
C LEU A 39 2.04 10.53 18.34
N SER A 40 1.80 11.17 19.48
CA SER A 40 0.75 12.18 19.62
C SER A 40 1.12 13.48 18.91
N LEU A 41 0.11 14.31 18.62
CA LEU A 41 0.35 15.65 18.04
C LEU A 41 1.29 16.51 18.90
N ALA A 42 1.19 16.37 20.23
CA ALA A 42 2.05 17.11 21.17
C ALA A 42 3.51 16.66 21.10
N GLU A 43 3.76 15.35 21.05
CA GLU A 43 5.11 14.78 20.94
C GLU A 43 5.77 15.15 19.60
N ILE A 44 5.01 15.10 18.50
CA ILE A 44 5.50 15.52 17.19
C ILE A 44 5.83 17.03 17.19
N ALA A 45 4.94 17.84 17.77
CA ALA A 45 5.16 19.28 17.87
C ALA A 45 6.42 19.63 18.67
N GLU A 46 6.65 18.95 19.78
CA GLU A 46 7.86 19.08 20.61
C GLU A 46 9.12 18.68 19.83
N GLN A 47 9.09 17.50 19.17
CA GLN A 47 10.20 16.99 18.39
C GLN A 47 10.55 17.90 17.20
N LYS A 48 9.55 18.46 16.55
CA LYS A 48 9.71 19.34 15.37
C LYS A 48 9.93 20.81 15.73
N GLY A 49 9.79 21.21 16.99
CA GLY A 49 9.91 22.59 17.43
C GLY A 49 8.82 23.51 16.87
N CYS A 50 7.61 23.00 16.68
CA CYS A 50 6.46 23.73 16.15
C CYS A 50 5.22 23.60 17.06
N SER A 51 4.13 24.27 16.70
CA SER A 51 2.88 24.16 17.45
C SER A 51 2.13 22.87 17.13
N ARG A 52 1.36 22.36 18.10
CA ARG A 52 0.42 21.24 17.92
C ARG A 52 -0.57 21.50 16.77
N GLN A 53 -1.03 22.75 16.63
CA GLN A 53 -1.91 23.16 15.53
C GLN A 53 -1.23 23.01 14.18
N SER A 54 0.03 23.38 14.07
CA SER A 54 0.84 23.24 12.85
C SER A 54 0.96 21.76 12.42
N VAL A 55 1.16 20.85 13.38
CA VAL A 55 1.18 19.41 13.12
C VAL A 55 -0.17 18.93 12.59
N SER A 56 -1.26 19.33 13.26
CA SER A 56 -2.63 18.98 12.84
C SER A 56 -2.94 19.47 11.42
N ASP A 57 -2.56 20.69 11.10
CA ASP A 57 -2.74 21.28 9.77
C ASP A 57 -1.94 20.54 8.70
N THR A 58 -0.71 20.14 9.02
CA THR A 58 0.16 19.34 8.13
C THR A 58 -0.45 17.99 7.83
N LEU A 59 -0.96 17.27 8.86
CA LEU A 59 -1.64 16.00 8.68
C LEU A 59 -2.90 16.13 7.83
N SER A 60 -3.70 17.17 8.08
CA SER A 60 -4.93 17.41 7.31
C SER A 60 -4.66 17.72 5.84
N LYS A 61 -3.61 18.50 5.56
CA LYS A 61 -3.16 18.80 4.19
C LYS A 61 -2.62 17.55 3.50
N ALA A 62 -1.81 16.76 4.18
CA ALA A 62 -1.28 15.52 3.63
C ALA A 62 -2.41 14.54 3.28
N ARG A 63 -3.38 14.34 4.17
CA ARG A 63 -4.56 13.50 3.93
C ARG A 63 -5.31 13.94 2.68
N ARG A 64 -5.61 15.21 2.56
CA ARG A 64 -6.32 15.76 1.40
C ARG A 64 -5.54 15.56 0.10
N GLN A 65 -4.22 15.76 0.11
CA GLN A 65 -3.39 15.53 -1.07
C GLN A 65 -3.38 14.07 -1.51
N LEU A 66 -3.29 13.13 -0.57
CA LEU A 66 -3.34 11.69 -0.88
C LEU A 66 -4.69 11.31 -1.51
N GLU A 67 -5.81 11.83 -1.00
CA GLU A 67 -7.14 11.63 -1.58
C GLU A 67 -7.23 12.22 -3.01
N GLU A 68 -6.70 13.43 -3.23
CA GLU A 68 -6.64 14.04 -4.56
C GLU A 68 -5.81 13.23 -5.56
N TYR A 69 -4.69 12.64 -5.11
CA TYR A 69 -3.88 11.77 -5.97
C TYR A 69 -4.65 10.50 -6.35
N GLU A 70 -5.32 9.86 -5.40
CA GLU A 70 -6.14 8.68 -5.69
C GLU A 70 -7.31 9.01 -6.61
N GLU A 71 -7.99 10.14 -6.40
CA GLU A 71 -9.08 10.58 -7.26
C GLU A 71 -8.65 10.78 -8.72
N LYS A 72 -7.42 11.23 -8.94
CA LYS A 72 -6.86 11.46 -10.28
C LYS A 72 -6.21 10.24 -10.90
N LEU A 73 -5.51 9.44 -10.12
CA LEU A 73 -4.64 8.38 -10.60
C LEU A 73 -5.25 6.98 -10.48
N HIS A 74 -6.11 6.75 -9.49
CA HIS A 74 -6.79 5.46 -9.22
C HIS A 74 -5.84 4.27 -9.03
N ILE A 75 -4.57 4.48 -8.62
CA ILE A 75 -3.57 3.41 -8.50
C ILE A 75 -3.93 2.44 -7.37
N CYS A 76 -4.38 2.95 -6.22
CA CYS A 76 -4.81 2.12 -5.10
C CYS A 76 -5.96 1.21 -5.51
N ARG A 77 -6.94 1.74 -6.19
CA ARG A 77 -8.07 1.00 -6.73
C ARG A 77 -7.64 -0.05 -7.75
N LEU A 78 -6.81 0.31 -8.72
CA LEU A 78 -6.30 -0.62 -9.74
C LEU A 78 -5.52 -1.77 -9.12
N LEU A 79 -4.67 -1.50 -8.13
CA LEU A 79 -3.93 -2.54 -7.41
C LEU A 79 -4.85 -3.47 -6.63
N ALA A 80 -5.90 -2.94 -5.99
CA ALA A 80 -6.88 -3.73 -5.27
C ALA A 80 -7.69 -4.62 -6.22
N GLU A 81 -8.16 -4.09 -7.34
CA GLU A 81 -8.89 -4.84 -8.37
C GLU A 81 -8.03 -5.96 -8.96
N SER A 82 -6.75 -5.68 -9.27
CA SER A 82 -5.80 -6.67 -9.78
C SER A 82 -5.54 -7.79 -8.75
N SER A 83 -5.34 -7.43 -7.50
CA SER A 83 -5.11 -8.39 -6.41
C SER A 83 -6.31 -9.29 -6.18
N LEU A 84 -7.53 -8.74 -6.21
CA LEU A 84 -8.76 -9.52 -6.09
C LEU A 84 -8.95 -10.47 -7.27
N ALA A 85 -8.76 -10.01 -8.50
CA ALA A 85 -8.86 -10.84 -9.69
C ALA A 85 -7.88 -12.02 -9.65
N GLN A 86 -6.63 -11.76 -9.24
CA GLN A 86 -5.63 -12.80 -9.04
C GLN A 86 -6.04 -13.82 -7.96
N SER A 87 -6.58 -13.33 -6.85
CA SER A 87 -7.05 -14.19 -5.74
C SER A 87 -8.20 -15.11 -6.17
N PHE A 88 -9.17 -14.58 -6.93
CA PHE A 88 -10.25 -15.38 -7.48
C PHE A 88 -9.76 -16.45 -8.46
N LEU A 89 -8.85 -16.08 -9.36
CA LEU A 89 -8.24 -17.01 -10.31
C LEU A 89 -7.51 -18.16 -9.59
N MET A 90 -6.71 -17.84 -8.59
CA MET A 90 -6.01 -18.84 -7.78
C MET A 90 -6.96 -19.79 -7.06
N THR A 91 -8.06 -19.25 -6.53
CA THR A 91 -9.09 -20.05 -5.85
C THR A 91 -9.79 -20.99 -6.84
N ASP A 92 -10.14 -20.52 -8.03
CA ASP A 92 -10.80 -21.33 -9.05
C ASP A 92 -9.87 -22.42 -9.60
N ILE A 93 -8.60 -22.12 -9.84
CA ILE A 93 -7.59 -23.11 -10.24
C ILE A 93 -7.43 -24.17 -9.16
N SER A 94 -7.33 -23.78 -7.89
CA SER A 94 -7.18 -24.70 -6.76
C SER A 94 -8.40 -25.62 -6.64
N ARG A 95 -9.61 -25.08 -6.79
CA ARG A 95 -10.87 -25.85 -6.75
C ARG A 95 -10.94 -26.85 -7.90
N TRP A 96 -10.60 -26.42 -9.12
CA TRP A 96 -10.57 -27.28 -10.29
C TRP A 96 -9.54 -28.41 -10.12
N ALA A 97 -8.34 -28.10 -9.62
CA ALA A 97 -7.28 -29.07 -9.39
C ALA A 97 -7.71 -30.14 -8.37
N GLN A 98 -8.36 -29.75 -7.27
CA GLN A 98 -8.88 -30.69 -6.28
C GLN A 98 -9.93 -31.66 -6.86
N ALA A 99 -10.73 -31.20 -7.81
CA ALA A 99 -11.80 -32.01 -8.42
C ALA A 99 -11.28 -32.92 -9.54
N ASN A 100 -10.19 -32.60 -10.22
CA ASN A 100 -9.80 -33.25 -11.48
C ASN A 100 -8.42 -33.91 -11.45
N LEU A 101 -7.56 -33.60 -10.46
CA LEU A 101 -6.19 -34.08 -10.39
C LEU A 101 -5.99 -35.06 -9.23
N THR A 102 -4.94 -35.90 -9.33
CA THR A 102 -4.44 -36.67 -8.20
C THR A 102 -3.87 -35.78 -7.12
N GLU A 103 -3.72 -36.30 -5.90
CA GLU A 103 -3.14 -35.55 -4.76
C GLU A 103 -1.72 -35.03 -5.08
N GLU A 104 -0.89 -35.85 -5.73
CA GLU A 104 0.46 -35.48 -6.14
C GLU A 104 0.46 -34.33 -7.17
N GLN A 105 -0.38 -34.42 -8.20
CA GLN A 105 -0.54 -33.38 -9.20
C GLN A 105 -1.12 -32.09 -8.60
N GLY A 106 -2.08 -32.21 -7.68
CA GLY A 106 -2.63 -31.08 -6.94
C GLY A 106 -1.58 -30.37 -6.07
N ALA A 107 -0.66 -31.13 -5.44
CA ALA A 107 0.44 -30.56 -4.69
C ALA A 107 1.43 -29.78 -5.56
N GLN A 108 1.70 -30.26 -6.78
CA GLN A 108 2.52 -29.52 -7.77
C GLN A 108 1.88 -28.20 -8.18
N ILE A 109 0.57 -28.20 -8.44
CA ILE A 109 -0.17 -26.97 -8.77
C ILE A 109 -0.13 -25.98 -7.60
N ARG A 110 -0.38 -26.41 -6.36
CA ARG A 110 -0.28 -25.54 -5.19
C ARG A 110 1.10 -24.93 -5.06
N SER A 111 2.17 -25.70 -5.23
CA SER A 111 3.55 -25.22 -5.19
C SER A 111 3.82 -24.12 -6.22
N LEU A 112 3.24 -24.23 -7.43
CA LEU A 112 3.34 -23.19 -8.46
C LEU A 112 2.55 -21.94 -8.11
N LEU A 113 1.35 -22.08 -7.54
CA LEU A 113 0.50 -20.94 -7.15
C LEU A 113 1.07 -20.16 -5.96
N GLU A 114 1.75 -20.83 -5.05
CA GLU A 114 2.38 -20.24 -3.85
C GLU A 114 3.81 -19.73 -4.11
N HIS A 115 4.35 -19.98 -5.30
CA HIS A 115 5.70 -19.54 -5.65
C HIS A 115 5.81 -18.00 -5.69
N ASP A 116 6.83 -17.48 -5.04
CA ASP A 116 7.13 -16.05 -5.10
C ASP A 116 7.84 -15.69 -6.40
N TYR A 117 7.12 -15.04 -7.30
CA TYR A 117 7.62 -14.56 -8.59
C TYR A 117 8.23 -13.15 -8.55
N SER A 118 8.40 -12.55 -7.37
CA SER A 118 8.86 -11.15 -7.23
C SER A 118 10.19 -10.88 -7.92
N GLU A 119 11.12 -11.82 -7.90
CA GLU A 119 12.42 -11.65 -8.53
C GLU A 119 12.32 -11.68 -10.05
N GLN A 120 11.55 -12.62 -10.60
CA GLN A 120 11.31 -12.74 -12.05
C GLN A 120 10.62 -11.50 -12.59
N VAL A 121 9.64 -10.97 -11.84
CA VAL A 121 8.93 -9.72 -12.19
C VAL A 121 9.90 -8.53 -12.18
N ARG A 122 10.73 -8.40 -11.15
CA ARG A 122 11.72 -7.31 -11.08
C ARG A 122 12.72 -7.36 -12.24
N ARG A 123 13.21 -8.53 -12.62
CA ARG A 123 14.10 -8.71 -13.78
C ARG A 123 13.38 -8.29 -15.07
N ALA A 124 12.17 -8.77 -15.30
CA ALA A 124 11.40 -8.46 -16.50
C ALA A 124 11.10 -6.96 -16.65
N ILE A 125 10.83 -6.24 -15.55
CA ILE A 125 10.63 -4.79 -15.55
C ILE A 125 11.96 -4.07 -15.80
N GLY A 126 13.05 -4.47 -15.14
CA GLY A 126 14.39 -3.90 -15.30
C GLY A 126 14.91 -4.02 -16.73
N GLU A 127 14.77 -5.18 -17.37
CA GLU A 127 15.14 -5.40 -18.75
C GLU A 127 14.36 -4.52 -19.74
N ARG A 128 13.09 -4.18 -19.43
CA ARG A 128 12.29 -3.25 -20.26
C ARG A 128 12.73 -1.80 -20.08
N ALA A 129 13.08 -1.38 -18.86
CA ALA A 129 13.55 -0.03 -18.59
C ALA A 129 14.87 0.25 -19.33
N ASP A 130 15.78 -0.71 -19.41
CA ASP A 130 17.08 -0.60 -20.08
C ASP A 130 16.96 -0.52 -21.62
N ARG A 131 15.87 -1.03 -22.20
CA ARG A 131 15.58 -0.95 -23.65
C ARG A 131 14.89 0.35 -24.08
N SER A 132 14.46 1.17 -23.14
CA SER A 132 13.67 2.40 -23.40
C SER A 132 14.51 3.68 -23.36
N ILE A 133 15.82 3.55 -23.23
CA ILE A 133 16.78 4.68 -23.25
C ILE A 133 17.47 4.77 -24.63
#